data_9d379a6e7ff9b0bc3fb9978a1fe4565b
#
_entry.id   9d379a6e7ff9b0bc3fb9978a1fe4565b
#
_cell.length_a   1.000
_cell.length_b   1.000
_cell.length_c   1.000
_cell.angle_alpha   90.00
_cell.angle_beta   90.00
_cell.angle_gamma   90.00
#
_symmetry.space_group_name_H-M   'P 1'
#
loop_
_entity.id
_entity.type
_entity.pdbx_description
1 polymer ?
#
loop_
_entity_poly.entity_id
_entity_poly.type
_entity_poly.pdbx_seq_one_letter_code
_entity_poly.pdbx_strand_id
1 'polypeptide(L)'
;ITMLCLGALIACSPSKKGLEPTSEQGSPRERLIENLRAIPQKGIMFGHHDDTVYGIGWEFDEGGSDVRKVCGDYPAVISFDLGEIELGGDKSLDKVPFEKIRKEIINQYNRGGLVSLSWHPRNPKTGGDAWDVSDHAVVKSILPEGENYEKFQSWLGKVNDFILSLKTSDGTKIPVLFRPWHEHTGSWFWWGQNLCTTDEYKALWRMTADYLNAHGATDQIVYAYSTGTEPQDQASYLERYPGHDLIDVLGFDA
;
A
#
# COMPACT_ATOMS: atom_id res chain seq x y z
N ILE A 1 -29.85 -53.05 38.99
CA ILE A 1 -29.70 -51.57 39.06
C ILE A 1 -28.57 -51.22 38.11
N THR A 2 -28.92 -50.81 36.90
CA THR A 2 -27.96 -50.48 35.84
C THR A 2 -27.88 -48.95 35.73
N MET A 3 -26.72 -48.39 36.01
CA MET A 3 -26.45 -46.94 35.96
C MET A 3 -25.91 -46.59 34.58
N LEU A 4 -26.65 -45.83 33.80
CA LEU A 4 -26.26 -45.33 32.47
C LEU A 4 -25.54 -44.04 32.65
N CYS A 5 -24.22 -44.01 32.37
CA CYS A 5 -23.45 -42.76 32.27
C CYS A 5 -23.58 -42.17 30.87
N LEU A 6 -24.28 -41.04 30.75
CA LEU A 6 -24.34 -40.23 29.53
C LEU A 6 -23.11 -39.34 29.49
N GLY A 7 -22.13 -39.68 28.67
CA GLY A 7 -20.97 -38.81 28.40
C GLY A 7 -21.33 -37.73 27.36
N ALA A 8 -21.37 -36.48 27.79
CA ALA A 8 -21.50 -35.33 26.88
C ALA A 8 -20.16 -35.10 26.18
N LEU A 9 -20.10 -35.39 24.89
CA LEU A 9 -18.98 -34.95 24.02
C LEU A 9 -19.12 -33.45 23.75
N ILE A 10 -18.31 -32.65 24.44
CA ILE A 10 -18.14 -31.25 24.10
C ILE A 10 -17.18 -31.18 22.90
N ALA A 11 -17.73 -30.93 21.73
CA ALA A 11 -16.93 -30.62 20.54
C ALA A 11 -16.36 -29.22 20.71
N CYS A 12 -15.09 -29.11 21.09
CA CYS A 12 -14.35 -27.84 20.98
C CYS A 12 -14.09 -27.54 19.50
N SER A 13 -14.88 -26.66 18.91
CA SER A 13 -14.49 -25.97 17.67
C SER A 13 -13.28 -25.08 17.96
N PRO A 14 -12.21 -25.10 17.17
CA PRO A 14 -11.12 -24.15 17.32
C PRO A 14 -11.68 -22.76 16.96
N SER A 15 -11.84 -21.90 17.96
CA SER A 15 -12.12 -20.49 17.73
C SER A 15 -10.93 -19.90 16.96
N LYS A 16 -11.16 -19.36 15.77
CA LYS A 16 -10.21 -18.51 15.06
C LYS A 16 -9.89 -17.32 15.98
N LYS A 17 -8.79 -17.40 16.74
CA LYS A 17 -8.24 -16.24 17.40
C LYS A 17 -7.67 -15.34 16.31
N GLY A 18 -8.45 -14.33 15.90
CA GLY A 18 -7.90 -13.16 15.25
C GLY A 18 -6.79 -12.56 16.12
N LEU A 19 -5.90 -11.82 15.52
CA LEU A 19 -4.91 -11.01 16.24
C LEU A 19 -5.68 -10.11 17.21
N GLU A 20 -5.62 -10.36 18.50
CA GLU A 20 -6.10 -9.42 19.51
C GLU A 20 -5.27 -8.14 19.35
N PRO A 21 -5.89 -6.95 19.20
CA PRO A 21 -5.16 -5.69 19.12
C PRO A 21 -4.36 -5.51 20.42
N THR A 22 -3.07 -5.27 20.30
CA THR A 22 -2.13 -5.21 21.43
C THR A 22 -2.29 -3.96 22.30
N SER A 23 -3.06 -2.95 21.86
CA SER A 23 -3.53 -1.86 22.73
C SER A 23 -4.77 -1.18 22.12
N GLU A 24 -5.76 -0.81 22.94
CA GLU A 24 -6.85 0.08 22.55
C GLU A 24 -6.37 1.55 22.42
N GLN A 25 -5.13 1.85 22.84
CA GLN A 25 -4.52 3.17 22.81
C GLN A 25 -3.56 3.27 21.63
N GLY A 26 -3.63 4.36 20.88
CA GLY A 26 -2.80 4.68 19.73
C GLY A 26 -3.60 4.89 18.43
N SER A 27 -2.99 5.60 17.49
CA SER A 27 -3.60 5.83 16.17
C SER A 27 -3.71 4.53 15.37
N PRO A 28 -4.57 4.47 14.33
CA PRO A 28 -4.63 3.31 13.43
C PRO A 28 -3.26 2.94 12.82
N ARG A 29 -2.46 3.95 12.48
CA ARG A 29 -1.09 3.78 11.99
C ARG A 29 -0.18 3.09 13.03
N GLU A 30 -0.19 3.57 14.27
CA GLU A 30 0.65 3.01 15.33
C GLU A 30 0.30 1.54 15.60
N ARG A 31 -1.00 1.22 15.68
CA ARG A 31 -1.45 -0.17 15.84
C ARG A 31 -1.03 -1.06 14.68
N LEU A 32 -1.08 -0.54 13.43
CA LEU A 32 -0.59 -1.30 12.27
C LEU A 32 0.91 -1.59 12.38
N ILE A 33 1.74 -0.60 12.76
CA ILE A 33 3.18 -0.77 12.93
C ILE A 33 3.49 -1.81 14.03
N GLU A 34 2.79 -1.77 15.16
CA GLU A 34 2.93 -2.76 16.24
C GLU A 34 2.59 -4.17 15.77
N ASN A 35 1.48 -4.31 15.03
CA ASN A 35 1.08 -5.58 14.45
C ASN A 35 2.12 -6.12 13.45
N LEU A 36 2.63 -5.27 12.56
CA LEU A 36 3.68 -5.64 11.60
C LEU A 36 4.95 -6.14 12.32
N ARG A 37 5.36 -5.49 13.40
CA ARG A 37 6.51 -5.91 14.23
C ARG A 37 6.31 -7.27 14.91
N ALA A 38 5.06 -7.64 15.17
CA ALA A 38 4.72 -8.92 15.79
C ALA A 38 4.65 -10.09 14.79
N ILE A 39 4.47 -9.83 13.49
CA ILE A 39 4.32 -10.86 12.46
C ILE A 39 5.49 -11.84 12.39
N PRO A 40 6.79 -11.41 12.39
CA PRO A 40 7.92 -12.33 12.29
C PRO A 40 7.98 -13.40 13.40
N GLN A 41 7.35 -13.14 14.54
CA GLN A 41 7.25 -14.11 15.64
C GLN A 41 6.18 -15.18 15.40
N LYS A 42 5.28 -14.98 14.43
CA LYS A 42 4.13 -15.84 14.14
C LYS A 42 4.22 -16.53 12.78
N GLY A 43 4.94 -15.93 11.84
CA GLY A 43 5.08 -16.44 10.47
C GLY A 43 5.32 -15.32 9.47
N ILE A 44 4.89 -15.57 8.24
CA ILE A 44 4.93 -14.62 7.13
C ILE A 44 3.51 -14.40 6.60
N MET A 45 3.25 -13.23 6.03
CA MET A 45 1.99 -12.92 5.37
C MET A 45 2.14 -13.16 3.86
N PHE A 46 1.25 -13.96 3.29
CA PHE A 46 1.11 -14.07 1.84
C PHE A 46 0.25 -12.92 1.33
N GLY A 47 0.69 -12.26 0.25
CA GLY A 47 -0.04 -11.18 -0.41
C GLY A 47 -0.35 -11.47 -1.87
N HIS A 48 -1.38 -10.81 -2.40
CA HIS A 48 -1.73 -10.86 -3.81
C HIS A 48 -2.23 -9.49 -4.28
N HIS A 49 -1.72 -9.04 -5.44
CA HIS A 49 -2.16 -7.79 -6.04
C HIS A 49 -3.53 -7.99 -6.72
N ASP A 50 -4.45 -7.05 -6.49
CA ASP A 50 -5.80 -7.01 -7.10
C ASP A 50 -6.66 -8.29 -6.92
N ASP A 51 -6.30 -9.18 -5.97
CA ASP A 51 -6.96 -10.48 -5.78
C ASP A 51 -8.49 -10.43 -5.67
N THR A 52 -9.04 -9.35 -5.13
CA THR A 52 -10.49 -9.23 -4.88
C THR A 52 -11.23 -8.39 -5.92
N VAL A 53 -10.57 -7.97 -6.98
CA VAL A 53 -11.19 -7.12 -8.01
C VAL A 53 -11.24 -7.80 -9.38
N TYR A 54 -10.24 -8.61 -9.72
CA TYR A 54 -10.28 -9.49 -10.90
C TYR A 54 -9.38 -10.71 -10.72
N GLY A 55 -9.58 -11.73 -11.56
CA GLY A 55 -8.77 -12.94 -11.55
C GLY A 55 -9.02 -13.78 -12.81
N ILE A 56 -8.66 -15.06 -12.74
CA ILE A 56 -8.76 -15.97 -13.90
C ILE A 56 -10.23 -16.21 -14.27
N GLY A 57 -10.66 -15.55 -15.34
CA GLY A 57 -12.01 -15.72 -15.91
C GLY A 57 -13.12 -15.01 -15.14
N TRP A 58 -12.80 -14.02 -14.30
CA TRP A 58 -13.78 -13.20 -13.60
C TRP A 58 -13.27 -11.77 -13.38
N GLU A 59 -14.19 -10.81 -13.28
CA GLU A 59 -13.91 -9.40 -13.02
C GLU A 59 -15.05 -8.82 -12.18
N PHE A 60 -14.70 -8.16 -11.07
CA PHE A 60 -15.59 -7.45 -10.16
C PHE A 60 -16.68 -8.29 -9.46
N ASP A 61 -16.55 -9.62 -9.45
CA ASP A 61 -17.46 -10.50 -8.75
C ASP A 61 -17.46 -10.21 -7.24
N GLU A 62 -18.63 -10.27 -6.61
CA GLU A 62 -18.74 -10.08 -5.17
C GLU A 62 -18.08 -11.24 -4.42
N GLY A 63 -17.09 -10.91 -3.56
CA GLY A 63 -16.31 -11.90 -2.83
C GLY A 63 -15.39 -12.74 -3.70
N GLY A 64 -15.12 -12.30 -4.95
CA GLY A 64 -14.13 -12.94 -5.85
C GLY A 64 -12.75 -12.94 -5.21
N SER A 65 -12.00 -14.03 -5.40
CA SER A 65 -10.60 -14.19 -5.02
C SER A 65 -10.08 -15.52 -5.55
N ASP A 66 -9.04 -15.47 -6.36
CA ASP A 66 -8.41 -16.71 -6.85
C ASP A 66 -7.64 -17.42 -5.74
N VAL A 67 -7.04 -16.67 -4.81
CA VAL A 67 -6.38 -17.23 -3.62
C VAL A 67 -7.39 -17.99 -2.77
N ARG A 68 -8.56 -17.41 -2.50
CA ARG A 68 -9.61 -18.06 -1.74
C ARG A 68 -10.15 -19.32 -2.42
N LYS A 69 -10.26 -19.32 -3.74
CA LYS A 69 -10.67 -20.53 -4.51
C LYS A 69 -9.70 -21.68 -4.32
N VAL A 70 -8.40 -21.39 -4.14
CA VAL A 70 -7.34 -22.40 -4.00
C VAL A 70 -7.19 -22.88 -2.56
N CYS A 71 -7.12 -21.96 -1.58
CA CYS A 71 -6.78 -22.30 -0.20
C CYS A 71 -7.93 -22.13 0.81
N GLY A 72 -9.09 -21.64 0.37
CA GLY A 72 -10.28 -21.48 1.23
C GLY A 72 -10.32 -20.18 2.02
N ASP A 73 -9.29 -19.32 1.95
CA ASP A 73 -9.23 -18.02 2.64
C ASP A 73 -8.61 -16.95 1.75
N TYR A 74 -8.85 -15.68 2.07
CA TYR A 74 -8.27 -14.54 1.37
C TYR A 74 -6.79 -14.38 1.70
N PRO A 75 -5.99 -13.74 0.81
CA PRO A 75 -4.60 -13.40 1.15
C PRO A 75 -4.56 -12.47 2.36
N ALA A 76 -3.53 -12.62 3.18
CA ALA A 76 -3.34 -11.78 4.37
C ALA A 76 -3.03 -10.33 4.00
N VAL A 77 -2.43 -10.11 2.82
CA VAL A 77 -2.16 -8.79 2.25
C VAL A 77 -2.83 -8.68 0.89
N ILE A 78 -3.58 -7.63 0.65
CA ILE A 78 -4.07 -7.28 -0.69
C ILE A 78 -3.47 -5.94 -1.08
N SER A 79 -2.93 -5.84 -2.29
CA SER A 79 -2.43 -4.57 -2.81
C SER A 79 -3.28 -4.07 -3.97
N PHE A 80 -3.30 -2.75 -4.14
CA PHE A 80 -3.90 -2.05 -5.27
C PHE A 80 -2.97 -0.95 -5.75
N ASP A 81 -3.13 -0.54 -7.02
CA ASP A 81 -2.42 0.62 -7.54
C ASP A 81 -3.33 1.84 -7.67
N LEU A 82 -2.78 3.03 -7.36
CA LEU A 82 -3.48 4.31 -7.46
C LEU A 82 -3.17 5.08 -8.75
N GLY A 83 -2.40 4.51 -9.68
CA GLY A 83 -2.11 5.15 -10.97
C GLY A 83 -3.38 5.60 -11.68
N GLU A 84 -3.34 6.75 -12.35
CA GLU A 84 -4.45 7.47 -12.97
C GLU A 84 -5.35 8.27 -12.00
N ILE A 85 -5.24 8.09 -10.67
CA ILE A 85 -6.03 8.88 -9.71
C ILE A 85 -5.72 10.38 -9.82
N GLU A 86 -4.47 10.71 -10.14
CA GLU A 86 -3.98 12.06 -10.33
C GLU A 86 -4.67 12.80 -11.49
N LEU A 87 -5.20 12.08 -12.45
CA LEU A 87 -5.98 12.64 -13.56
C LEU A 87 -7.43 12.95 -13.18
N GLY A 88 -7.91 12.38 -12.05
CA GLY A 88 -9.31 12.55 -11.60
C GLY A 88 -10.28 11.66 -12.37
N GLY A 89 -9.78 10.59 -12.98
CA GLY A 89 -10.59 9.53 -13.58
C GLY A 89 -11.27 8.65 -12.53
N ASP A 90 -12.13 7.75 -12.97
CA ASP A 90 -12.88 6.83 -12.11
C ASP A 90 -12.21 5.46 -11.95
N LYS A 91 -11.14 5.17 -12.70
CA LYS A 91 -10.44 3.89 -12.74
C LYS A 91 -8.93 4.04 -12.60
N SER A 92 -8.31 3.06 -11.97
CA SER A 92 -6.85 2.92 -11.91
C SER A 92 -6.25 2.56 -13.27
N LEU A 93 -4.92 2.53 -13.34
CA LEU A 93 -4.19 2.08 -14.52
C LEU A 93 -4.55 0.64 -14.92
N ASP A 94 -4.91 -0.21 -13.94
CA ASP A 94 -5.37 -1.60 -14.16
C ASP A 94 -6.85 -1.70 -14.55
N LYS A 95 -7.48 -0.56 -14.83
CA LYS A 95 -8.90 -0.40 -15.22
C LYS A 95 -9.90 -0.75 -14.11
N VAL A 96 -9.43 -0.87 -12.86
CA VAL A 96 -10.28 -1.12 -11.70
C VAL A 96 -10.92 0.19 -11.23
N PRO A 97 -12.25 0.27 -11.06
CA PRO A 97 -12.89 1.46 -10.50
C PRO A 97 -12.39 1.78 -9.09
N PHE A 98 -12.03 3.04 -8.81
CA PHE A 98 -11.57 3.46 -7.48
C PHE A 98 -12.59 3.19 -6.37
N GLU A 99 -13.88 3.25 -6.68
CA GLU A 99 -14.95 2.86 -5.75
C GLU A 99 -14.91 1.35 -5.41
N LYS A 100 -14.57 0.49 -6.38
CA LYS A 100 -14.37 -0.94 -6.13
C LYS A 100 -13.13 -1.17 -5.27
N ILE A 101 -12.02 -0.49 -5.57
CA ILE A 101 -10.79 -0.54 -4.75
C ILE A 101 -11.12 -0.14 -3.31
N ARG A 102 -11.82 0.99 -3.10
CA ARG A 102 -12.22 1.45 -1.77
C ARG A 102 -13.06 0.40 -1.03
N LYS A 103 -14.05 -0.18 -1.70
CA LYS A 103 -14.90 -1.24 -1.13
C LYS A 103 -14.07 -2.43 -0.68
N GLU A 104 -13.14 -2.89 -1.51
CA GLU A 104 -12.32 -4.05 -1.19
C GLU A 104 -11.28 -3.75 -0.10
N ILE A 105 -10.77 -2.54 0.00
CA ILE A 105 -9.94 -2.09 1.13
C ILE A 105 -10.73 -2.19 2.45
N ILE A 106 -11.97 -1.71 2.47
CA ILE A 106 -12.83 -1.80 3.66
C ILE A 106 -13.11 -3.27 4.00
N ASN A 107 -13.40 -4.10 3.00
CA ASN A 107 -13.62 -5.53 3.18
C ASN A 107 -12.38 -6.22 3.76
N GLN A 108 -11.19 -5.92 3.23
CA GLN A 108 -9.92 -6.49 3.68
C GLN A 108 -9.62 -6.09 5.13
N TYR A 109 -9.80 -4.83 5.47
CA TYR A 109 -9.63 -4.35 6.83
C TYR A 109 -10.60 -5.05 7.81
N ASN A 110 -11.87 -5.18 7.44
CA ASN A 110 -12.88 -5.86 8.26
C ASN A 110 -12.59 -7.36 8.45
N ARG A 111 -11.85 -7.99 7.53
CA ARG A 111 -11.33 -9.36 7.69
C ARG A 111 -10.09 -9.46 8.58
N GLY A 112 -9.53 -8.31 9.01
CA GLY A 112 -8.28 -8.24 9.77
C GLY A 112 -7.02 -8.36 8.90
N GLY A 113 -7.14 -8.20 7.58
CA GLY A 113 -6.02 -8.23 6.64
C GLY A 113 -5.34 -6.87 6.46
N LEU A 114 -4.15 -6.89 5.88
CA LEU A 114 -3.37 -5.71 5.52
C LEU A 114 -3.71 -5.26 4.10
N VAL A 115 -3.73 -3.95 3.91
CA VAL A 115 -3.82 -3.32 2.58
C VAL A 115 -2.52 -2.61 2.25
N SER A 116 -1.99 -2.85 1.06
CA SER A 116 -0.87 -2.10 0.48
C SER A 116 -1.35 -1.29 -0.72
N LEU A 117 -0.85 -0.07 -0.87
CA LEU A 117 -1.13 0.80 -2.01
C LEU A 117 0.19 1.18 -2.68
N SER A 118 0.33 0.87 -3.96
CA SER A 118 1.35 1.46 -4.83
C SER A 118 0.76 2.64 -5.60
N TRP A 119 1.63 3.40 -6.24
CA TRP A 119 1.22 4.49 -7.10
C TRP A 119 2.18 4.60 -8.29
N HIS A 120 1.66 4.38 -9.49
CA HIS A 120 2.36 4.60 -10.76
C HIS A 120 1.80 5.86 -11.44
N PRO A 121 2.18 7.06 -10.96
CA PRO A 121 1.64 8.28 -11.56
C PRO A 121 2.15 8.50 -12.97
N ARG A 122 1.32 9.14 -13.77
CA ARG A 122 1.73 9.69 -15.07
C ARG A 122 3.00 10.53 -14.92
N ASN A 123 3.74 10.66 -16.03
CA ASN A 123 4.84 11.60 -16.07
C ASN A 123 4.31 13.04 -16.03
N PRO A 124 4.56 13.82 -14.98
CA PRO A 124 3.96 15.14 -14.80
C PRO A 124 4.47 16.18 -15.80
N LYS A 125 5.65 15.93 -16.39
CA LYS A 125 6.30 16.85 -17.34
C LYS A 125 5.89 16.57 -18.78
N THR A 126 5.93 15.31 -19.19
CA THR A 126 5.63 14.92 -20.59
C THR A 126 4.16 14.58 -20.83
N GLY A 127 3.44 14.16 -19.78
CA GLY A 127 2.08 13.64 -19.89
C GLY A 127 2.02 12.15 -20.28
N GLY A 128 3.18 11.49 -20.46
CA GLY A 128 3.30 10.04 -20.65
C GLY A 128 2.89 9.25 -19.43
N ASP A 129 3.07 7.93 -19.44
CA ASP A 129 2.83 7.05 -18.30
C ASP A 129 4.00 7.03 -17.32
N ALA A 130 3.96 6.15 -16.31
CA ALA A 130 5.04 5.98 -15.35
C ALA A 130 6.35 5.49 -15.98
N TRP A 131 6.28 4.79 -17.10
CA TRP A 131 7.40 4.24 -17.87
C TRP A 131 7.94 5.21 -18.92
N ASP A 132 7.39 6.42 -19.04
CA ASP A 132 7.95 7.45 -19.92
C ASP A 132 9.22 8.05 -19.31
N VAL A 133 10.36 7.52 -19.71
CA VAL A 133 11.70 7.92 -19.30
C VAL A 133 12.39 8.84 -20.32
N SER A 134 11.63 9.48 -21.20
CA SER A 134 12.17 10.34 -22.26
C SER A 134 12.78 11.65 -21.77
N ASP A 135 12.49 12.06 -20.53
CA ASP A 135 13.03 13.28 -19.91
C ASP A 135 13.65 12.97 -18.54
N HIS A 136 14.90 13.37 -18.33
CA HIS A 136 15.65 13.14 -17.08
C HIS A 136 15.47 14.24 -16.03
N ALA A 137 14.68 15.28 -16.33
CA ALA A 137 14.41 16.38 -15.40
C ALA A 137 12.99 16.34 -14.80
N VAL A 138 12.30 15.20 -14.90
CA VAL A 138 10.92 15.06 -14.40
C VAL A 138 10.86 15.30 -12.91
N VAL A 139 11.67 14.59 -12.10
CA VAL A 139 11.69 14.77 -10.65
C VAL A 139 12.04 16.22 -10.28
N LYS A 140 13.09 16.77 -10.88
CA LYS A 140 13.47 18.17 -10.66
C LYS A 140 12.31 19.14 -10.95
N SER A 141 11.52 18.88 -11.99
CA SER A 141 10.43 19.77 -12.41
C SER A 141 9.27 19.84 -11.42
N ILE A 142 9.11 18.83 -10.54
CA ILE A 142 8.03 18.75 -9.56
C ILE A 142 8.46 19.07 -8.13
N LEU A 143 9.76 19.26 -7.87
CA LEU A 143 10.25 19.74 -6.58
C LEU A 143 9.95 21.25 -6.41
N PRO A 144 10.05 21.82 -5.20
CA PRO A 144 9.86 23.25 -4.98
C PRO A 144 10.63 24.10 -6.00
N GLU A 145 10.01 25.14 -6.53
CA GLU A 145 10.49 26.02 -7.61
C GLU A 145 10.49 25.36 -9.02
N GLY A 146 10.15 24.07 -9.14
CA GLY A 146 10.00 23.41 -10.43
C GLY A 146 8.73 23.81 -11.19
N GLU A 147 8.79 23.80 -12.51
CA GLU A 147 7.69 24.25 -13.39
C GLU A 147 6.39 23.44 -13.25
N ASN A 148 6.47 22.19 -12.76
CA ASN A 148 5.33 21.29 -12.54
C ASN A 148 5.00 21.10 -11.05
N TYR A 149 5.57 21.89 -10.14
CA TYR A 149 5.36 21.77 -8.70
C TYR A 149 3.88 21.83 -8.31
N GLU A 150 3.18 22.89 -8.69
CA GLU A 150 1.77 23.10 -8.35
C GLU A 150 0.86 21.99 -8.93
N LYS A 151 1.15 21.55 -10.15
CA LYS A 151 0.47 20.40 -10.77
C LYS A 151 0.63 19.15 -9.92
N PHE A 152 1.86 18.88 -9.48
CA PHE A 152 2.16 17.69 -8.70
C PHE A 152 1.56 17.77 -7.28
N GLN A 153 1.54 18.95 -6.65
CA GLN A 153 0.82 19.16 -5.39
C GLN A 153 -0.67 18.84 -5.53
N SER A 154 -1.31 19.22 -6.63
CA SER A 154 -2.71 18.86 -6.90
C SER A 154 -2.91 17.34 -7.06
N TRP A 155 -1.92 16.62 -7.59
CA TRP A 155 -1.94 15.16 -7.70
C TRP A 155 -1.82 14.49 -6.34
N LEU A 156 -0.91 14.96 -5.50
CA LEU A 156 -0.81 14.51 -4.10
C LEU A 156 -2.11 14.76 -3.33
N GLY A 157 -2.80 15.86 -3.62
CA GLY A 157 -4.12 16.14 -3.06
C GLY A 157 -5.14 15.05 -3.35
N LYS A 158 -5.20 14.53 -4.57
CA LYS A 158 -6.13 13.46 -4.95
C LYS A 158 -5.77 12.12 -4.29
N VAL A 159 -4.48 11.80 -4.18
CA VAL A 159 -4.01 10.63 -3.41
C VAL A 159 -4.42 10.78 -1.94
N ASN A 160 -4.21 11.94 -1.35
CA ASN A 160 -4.59 12.26 0.01
C ASN A 160 -6.10 12.09 0.24
N ASP A 161 -6.92 12.65 -0.64
CA ASP A 161 -8.39 12.57 -0.55
C ASP A 161 -8.86 11.12 -0.62
N PHE A 162 -8.26 10.29 -1.47
CA PHE A 162 -8.56 8.87 -1.54
C PHE A 162 -8.21 8.17 -0.20
N ILE A 163 -7.00 8.37 0.33
CA ILE A 163 -6.58 7.76 1.60
C ILE A 163 -7.47 8.22 2.76
N LEU A 164 -7.81 9.50 2.85
CA LEU A 164 -8.70 10.02 3.88
C LEU A 164 -10.13 9.47 3.79
N SER A 165 -10.55 9.05 2.59
CA SER A 165 -11.86 8.42 2.38
C SER A 165 -11.94 6.99 2.89
N LEU A 166 -10.80 6.34 3.19
CA LEU A 166 -10.73 4.96 3.65
C LEU A 166 -11.17 4.88 5.13
N LYS A 167 -12.45 4.61 5.31
CA LYS A 167 -13.08 4.49 6.64
C LYS A 167 -14.09 3.37 6.62
N THR A 168 -14.24 2.72 7.75
CA THR A 168 -15.35 1.79 8.02
C THR A 168 -16.67 2.56 8.15
N SER A 169 -17.80 1.84 8.21
CA SER A 169 -19.14 2.44 8.31
C SER A 169 -19.36 3.24 9.60
N ASP A 170 -18.59 2.96 10.66
CA ASP A 170 -18.62 3.69 11.94
C ASP A 170 -17.64 4.87 11.98
N GLY A 171 -16.93 5.13 10.86
CA GLY A 171 -15.98 6.23 10.73
C GLY A 171 -14.56 5.91 11.17
N THR A 172 -14.26 4.68 11.57
CA THR A 172 -12.89 4.26 11.94
C THR A 172 -11.98 4.37 10.71
N LYS A 173 -10.88 5.12 10.86
CA LYS A 173 -9.88 5.29 9.81
C LYS A 173 -9.15 3.96 9.54
N ILE A 174 -8.98 3.60 8.27
CA ILE A 174 -8.29 2.39 7.83
C ILE A 174 -6.83 2.75 7.51
N PRO A 175 -5.85 2.17 8.20
CA PRO A 175 -4.45 2.39 7.89
C PRO A 175 -4.02 1.53 6.69
N VAL A 176 -3.13 2.07 5.86
CA VAL A 176 -2.60 1.41 4.67
C VAL A 176 -1.08 1.45 4.64
N LEU A 177 -0.47 0.43 4.07
CA LEU A 177 0.94 0.44 3.71
C LEU A 177 1.07 1.15 2.36
N PHE A 178 1.60 2.37 2.35
CA PHE A 178 1.77 3.15 1.13
C PHE A 178 3.19 3.01 0.60
N ARG A 179 3.34 2.52 -0.62
CA ARG A 179 4.60 2.18 -1.29
C ARG A 179 4.74 2.97 -2.61
N PRO A 180 4.89 4.30 -2.55
CA PRO A 180 5.21 5.10 -3.73
C PRO A 180 6.70 4.94 -4.08
N TRP A 181 7.09 5.36 -5.28
CA TRP A 181 8.48 5.49 -5.74
C TRP A 181 9.30 4.20 -5.59
N HIS A 182 8.64 3.05 -5.70
CA HIS A 182 9.25 1.72 -5.62
C HIS A 182 10.12 1.41 -6.84
N GLU A 183 10.91 0.34 -6.76
CA GLU A 183 11.81 -0.12 -7.84
C GLU A 183 12.75 0.97 -8.39
N HIS A 184 13.02 1.98 -7.57
CA HIS A 184 13.76 3.18 -7.94
C HIS A 184 15.24 2.94 -8.28
N THR A 185 15.77 1.77 -7.99
CA THR A 185 17.13 1.34 -8.33
C THR A 185 17.23 0.90 -9.80
N GLY A 186 16.10 0.57 -10.44
CA GLY A 186 15.97 0.46 -11.89
C GLY A 186 15.82 1.81 -12.59
N SER A 187 15.73 1.78 -13.91
CA SER A 187 15.62 2.98 -14.76
C SER A 187 14.41 2.94 -15.70
N TRP A 188 13.39 2.17 -15.35
CA TRP A 188 12.17 2.01 -16.15
C TRP A 188 11.02 2.92 -15.73
N PHE A 189 11.14 3.59 -14.59
CA PHE A 189 10.21 4.62 -14.14
C PHE A 189 10.87 5.99 -14.17
N TRP A 190 10.10 7.08 -14.41
CA TRP A 190 10.62 8.43 -14.45
C TRP A 190 11.28 8.91 -13.12
N TRP A 191 11.06 8.20 -12.00
CA TRP A 191 11.75 8.42 -10.71
C TRP A 191 12.95 7.47 -10.50
N GLY A 192 13.31 6.69 -11.50
CA GLY A 192 14.36 5.67 -11.42
C GLY A 192 15.76 6.25 -11.28
N GLN A 193 16.73 5.35 -11.03
CA GLN A 193 18.11 5.72 -10.66
C GLN A 193 18.81 6.61 -11.69
N ASN A 194 18.66 6.36 -12.99
CA ASN A 194 19.31 7.15 -14.03
C ASN A 194 18.48 8.35 -14.50
N LEU A 195 17.28 8.56 -13.93
CA LEU A 195 16.34 9.59 -14.35
C LEU A 195 16.32 10.80 -13.39
N CYS A 196 16.86 10.63 -12.19
CA CYS A 196 17.04 11.71 -11.21
C CYS A 196 18.19 11.39 -10.27
N THR A 197 18.77 12.42 -9.66
CA THR A 197 19.82 12.26 -8.66
C THR A 197 19.29 11.64 -7.36
N THR A 198 20.21 11.12 -6.55
CA THR A 198 19.90 10.62 -5.20
C THR A 198 19.20 11.68 -4.34
N ASP A 199 19.67 12.93 -4.40
CA ASP A 199 19.09 14.02 -3.61
C ASP A 199 17.69 14.41 -4.11
N GLU A 200 17.48 14.46 -5.42
CA GLU A 200 16.15 14.67 -6.01
C GLU A 200 15.16 13.59 -5.62
N TYR A 201 15.56 12.33 -5.64
CA TYR A 201 14.71 11.22 -5.20
C TYR A 201 14.35 11.31 -3.71
N LYS A 202 15.33 11.60 -2.84
CA LYS A 202 15.09 11.82 -1.41
C LYS A 202 14.18 13.00 -1.16
N ALA A 203 14.34 14.08 -1.94
CA ALA A 203 13.48 15.27 -1.87
C ALA A 203 12.04 14.94 -2.33
N LEU A 204 11.87 14.11 -3.38
CA LEU A 204 10.57 13.62 -3.83
C LEU A 204 9.84 12.85 -2.72
N TRP A 205 10.52 11.93 -2.04
CA TRP A 205 9.98 11.21 -0.90
C TRP A 205 9.56 12.16 0.23
N ARG A 206 10.46 13.07 0.61
CA ARG A 206 10.19 14.04 1.68
C ARG A 206 8.97 14.89 1.35
N MET A 207 8.94 15.49 0.17
CA MET A 207 7.83 16.31 -0.28
C MET A 207 6.50 15.54 -0.28
N THR A 208 6.50 14.29 -0.76
CA THR A 208 5.30 13.42 -0.78
C THR A 208 4.77 13.19 0.63
N ALA A 209 5.63 12.76 1.56
CA ALA A 209 5.20 12.45 2.92
C ALA A 209 4.82 13.69 3.71
N ASP A 210 5.58 14.78 3.58
CA ASP A 210 5.27 16.05 4.24
C ASP A 210 3.91 16.60 3.78
N TYR A 211 3.61 16.50 2.48
CA TYR A 211 2.30 16.87 1.96
C TYR A 211 1.18 16.05 2.57
N LEU A 212 1.25 14.72 2.47
CA LEU A 212 0.20 13.82 2.96
C LEU A 212 -0.02 13.96 4.48
N ASN A 213 1.07 14.08 5.23
CA ASN A 213 1.03 14.27 6.68
C ASN A 213 0.40 15.63 7.06
N ALA A 214 0.79 16.70 6.39
CA ALA A 214 0.25 18.05 6.62
C ALA A 214 -1.25 18.14 6.28
N HIS A 215 -1.75 17.28 5.37
CA HIS A 215 -3.15 17.26 4.94
C HIS A 215 -3.99 16.17 5.63
N GLY A 216 -3.53 15.63 6.76
CA GLY A 216 -4.33 14.83 7.68
C GLY A 216 -4.23 13.31 7.53
N ALA A 217 -3.35 12.79 6.66
CA ALA A 217 -3.21 11.35 6.46
C ALA A 217 -2.23 10.67 7.44
N THR A 218 -1.59 11.40 8.35
CA THR A 218 -0.59 10.91 9.30
C THR A 218 -1.01 9.63 10.04
N ASP A 219 -2.28 9.55 10.47
CA ASP A 219 -2.79 8.40 11.22
C ASP A 219 -3.17 7.19 10.35
N GLN A 220 -3.09 7.32 9.03
CA GLN A 220 -3.53 6.29 8.09
C GLN A 220 -2.41 5.73 7.22
N ILE A 221 -1.23 6.35 7.18
CA ILE A 221 -0.16 5.90 6.29
C ILE A 221 0.99 5.29 7.06
N VAL A 222 1.37 4.07 6.69
CA VAL A 222 2.64 3.42 7.00
C VAL A 222 3.47 3.46 5.73
N TYR A 223 4.62 4.13 5.75
CA TYR A 223 5.44 4.33 4.55
C TYR A 223 6.39 3.16 4.32
N ALA A 224 6.37 2.61 3.10
CA ALA A 224 7.25 1.52 2.67
C ALA A 224 8.23 1.99 1.59
N TYR A 225 9.51 1.85 1.87
CA TYR A 225 10.59 2.03 0.90
C TYR A 225 10.94 0.68 0.28
N SER A 226 11.00 0.60 -1.05
CA SER A 226 11.20 -0.65 -1.77
C SER A 226 12.10 -0.41 -2.98
N THR A 227 13.17 -1.17 -3.07
CA THR A 227 14.10 -1.18 -4.22
C THR A 227 13.67 -2.25 -5.22
N GLY A 228 14.25 -2.25 -6.44
CA GLY A 228 14.30 -3.45 -7.28
C GLY A 228 15.38 -4.43 -6.77
N THR A 229 15.76 -5.38 -7.61
CA THR A 229 16.75 -6.43 -7.30
C THR A 229 18.21 -5.98 -7.51
N GLU A 230 18.45 -4.75 -7.93
CA GLU A 230 19.78 -4.24 -8.32
C GLU A 230 20.76 -4.11 -7.14
N PRO A 231 20.33 -3.70 -5.91
CA PRO A 231 21.24 -3.57 -4.79
C PRO A 231 21.91 -4.89 -4.43
N GLN A 232 23.26 -4.86 -4.31
CA GLN A 232 24.05 -6.05 -3.98
C GLN A 232 24.42 -6.13 -2.49
N ASP A 233 24.28 -5.03 -1.77
CA ASP A 233 24.61 -4.91 -0.35
C ASP A 233 23.79 -3.80 0.34
N GLN A 234 23.98 -3.67 1.64
CA GLN A 234 23.29 -2.66 2.45
C GLN A 234 23.61 -1.22 1.98
N ALA A 235 24.82 -0.94 1.55
CA ALA A 235 25.21 0.41 1.15
C ALA A 235 24.46 0.84 -0.10
N SER A 236 24.41 -0.02 -1.13
CA SER A 236 23.66 0.21 -2.36
C SER A 236 22.16 0.23 -2.13
N TYR A 237 21.63 -0.60 -1.22
CA TYR A 237 20.21 -0.56 -0.83
C TYR A 237 19.82 0.78 -0.19
N LEU A 238 20.69 1.34 0.66
CA LEU A 238 20.44 2.57 1.42
C LEU A 238 20.90 3.85 0.70
N GLU A 239 21.49 3.77 -0.48
CA GLU A 239 22.02 4.94 -1.20
C GLU A 239 20.98 6.03 -1.37
N ARG A 240 19.77 5.66 -1.78
CA ARG A 240 18.65 6.57 -2.03
C ARG A 240 17.62 6.60 -0.86
N TYR A 241 17.95 6.01 0.27
CA TYR A 241 17.04 5.93 1.42
C TYR A 241 16.74 7.31 2.02
N PRO A 242 15.45 7.71 2.14
CA PRO A 242 15.08 9.07 2.53
C PRO A 242 15.17 9.36 4.04
N GLY A 243 15.36 8.33 4.87
CA GLY A 243 15.58 8.51 6.32
C GLY A 243 14.64 7.70 7.21
N HIS A 244 15.11 7.39 8.42
CA HIS A 244 14.38 6.61 9.43
C HIS A 244 13.19 7.37 10.04
N ASP A 245 13.19 8.69 9.97
CA ASP A 245 12.11 9.54 10.44
C ASP A 245 10.89 9.50 9.51
N LEU A 246 11.07 8.96 8.31
CA LEU A 246 10.05 8.89 7.28
C LEU A 246 9.54 7.47 7.03
N ILE A 247 10.44 6.50 6.95
CA ILE A 247 10.15 5.15 6.48
C ILE A 247 9.91 4.18 7.65
N ASP A 248 8.81 3.45 7.59
CA ASP A 248 8.40 2.46 8.59
C ASP A 248 8.75 1.03 8.18
N VAL A 249 8.72 0.72 6.89
CA VAL A 249 8.90 -0.63 6.34
C VAL A 249 9.93 -0.60 5.20
N LEU A 250 10.83 -1.57 5.22
CA LEU A 250 11.79 -1.82 4.16
C LEU A 250 11.36 -3.04 3.36
N GLY A 251 11.46 -2.96 2.03
CA GLY A 251 11.13 -4.03 1.11
C GLY A 251 12.01 -4.01 -0.12
N PHE A 252 11.83 -4.99 -0.97
CA PHE A 252 12.37 -4.99 -2.32
C PHE A 252 11.44 -5.77 -3.25
N ASP A 253 11.48 -5.43 -4.53
CA ASP A 253 10.69 -6.04 -5.59
C ASP A 253 11.60 -7.00 -6.37
N ALA A 254 11.18 -8.30 -6.49
CA ALA A 254 11.95 -9.38 -7.10
C ALA A 254 11.16 -10.09 -8.20
#